data_5bb885ec16ae1a1835bb8e793ffe360d
#
_entry.id   5bb885ec16ae1a1835bb8e793ffe360d
#
_cell.length_a   1.000
_cell.length_b   1.000
_cell.length_c   1.000
_cell.angle_alpha   90.00
_cell.angle_beta   90.00
_cell.angle_gamma   90.00
#
_symmetry.space_group_name_H-M   'P 1'
#
loop_
_entity.id
_entity.type
_entity.pdbx_description
1 polymer ?
#
loop_
_entity_poly.entity_id
_entity_poly.type
_entity_poly.pdbx_seq_one_letter_code
_entity_poly.pdbx_strand_id
1 'polypeptide(L)'
;MAGDSNIPDSSKKDDVEISPRKVDSDPVETREWLEAINSVIEKEGVERAQYILQRLSSKVTETGAQLPYAINTPYRNTIPRSQETRMPGDLFMERGIRSLIRWNAMAMVMRANMKDGTLGGHISSFQSAATLYDVGFNYFFRGRNEEHKGDLVYIQGHCAPGIYARSFLEGNLNEEQLDKFRQEVDGDGLSSYPHPWLMPDY
;
A
#
# COMPACT_ATOMS: atom_id res chain seq x y z
N MET A 1 -32.96 35.05 27.57
CA MET A 1 -32.18 35.34 26.35
C MET A 1 -31.63 33.98 25.85
N ALA A 2 -32.32 33.43 24.87
CA ALA A 2 -31.97 32.13 24.28
C ALA A 2 -30.94 32.37 23.18
N GLY A 3 -29.80 31.70 23.29
CA GLY A 3 -28.76 31.71 22.25
C GLY A 3 -29.00 30.60 21.25
N ASP A 4 -29.29 30.98 20.03
CA ASP A 4 -29.41 30.09 18.87
C ASP A 4 -28.06 29.41 18.56
N SER A 5 -28.00 28.10 18.75
CA SER A 5 -26.90 27.28 18.29
C SER A 5 -27.18 26.83 16.86
N ASN A 6 -26.60 27.52 15.89
CA ASN A 6 -26.65 27.19 14.48
C ASN A 6 -25.66 26.04 14.24
N ILE A 7 -26.16 24.80 14.21
CA ILE A 7 -25.40 23.62 13.78
C ILE A 7 -25.55 23.55 12.25
N PRO A 8 -24.46 23.57 11.47
CA PRO A 8 -24.59 23.43 10.02
C PRO A 8 -25.03 21.99 9.66
N ASP A 9 -26.09 21.91 8.89
CA ASP A 9 -26.62 20.69 8.29
C ASP A 9 -25.60 20.05 7.32
N SER A 10 -25.07 18.88 7.71
CA SER A 10 -24.07 18.10 6.96
C SER A 10 -24.70 17.16 5.91
N SER A 11 -25.90 17.43 5.44
CA SER A 11 -26.61 16.56 4.48
C SER A 11 -26.44 16.95 3.00
N LYS A 12 -25.45 17.78 2.65
CA LYS A 12 -25.07 17.91 1.23
C LYS A 12 -24.18 16.72 0.86
N LYS A 13 -24.82 15.67 0.36
CA LYS A 13 -24.16 14.65 -0.47
C LYS A 13 -23.61 15.39 -1.68
N ASP A 14 -22.28 15.37 -1.83
CA ASP A 14 -21.62 15.74 -3.07
C ASP A 14 -22.10 14.74 -4.12
N ASP A 15 -23.11 15.13 -4.89
CA ASP A 15 -23.50 14.45 -6.10
C ASP A 15 -22.30 14.53 -7.05
N VAL A 16 -21.52 13.46 -7.09
CA VAL A 16 -20.54 13.27 -8.15
C VAL A 16 -21.33 13.30 -9.46
N GLU A 17 -21.15 14.38 -10.20
CA GLU A 17 -21.75 14.59 -11.51
C GLU A 17 -21.21 13.48 -12.43
N ILE A 18 -21.95 12.36 -12.48
CA ILE A 18 -21.68 11.28 -13.41
C ILE A 18 -21.97 11.86 -14.78
N SER A 19 -20.92 12.13 -15.53
CA SER A 19 -21.03 12.56 -16.93
C SER A 19 -22.13 11.77 -17.63
N PRO A 20 -23.14 12.41 -18.22
CA PRO A 20 -24.29 11.71 -18.78
C PRO A 20 -23.77 10.65 -19.76
N ARG A 21 -24.11 9.38 -19.53
CA ARG A 21 -23.82 8.31 -20.48
C ARG A 21 -24.38 8.74 -21.81
N LYS A 22 -23.51 8.97 -22.81
CA LYS A 22 -23.96 9.23 -24.17
C LYS A 22 -24.94 8.12 -24.55
N VAL A 23 -26.15 8.50 -24.89
CA VAL A 23 -27.12 7.54 -25.42
C VAL A 23 -26.56 6.97 -26.71
N ASP A 24 -26.63 5.65 -26.84
CA ASP A 24 -26.16 4.96 -28.04
C ASP A 24 -26.97 5.44 -29.25
N SER A 25 -26.30 6.00 -30.24
CA SER A 25 -26.92 6.57 -31.42
C SER A 25 -27.35 5.47 -32.42
N ASP A 26 -26.72 4.30 -32.37
CA ASP A 26 -27.07 3.13 -33.21
C ASP A 26 -26.82 1.82 -32.43
N PRO A 27 -27.86 1.38 -31.69
CA PRO A 27 -27.77 0.14 -30.93
C PRO A 27 -27.64 -1.11 -31.79
N VAL A 28 -28.00 -1.05 -33.06
CA VAL A 28 -27.86 -2.19 -33.97
C VAL A 28 -26.41 -2.37 -34.38
N GLU A 29 -25.77 -1.29 -34.85
CA GLU A 29 -24.37 -1.30 -35.19
C GLU A 29 -23.49 -1.69 -33.98
N THR A 30 -23.79 -1.14 -32.82
CA THR A 30 -23.08 -1.50 -31.57
C THR A 30 -23.15 -2.99 -31.28
N ARG A 31 -24.30 -3.61 -31.48
CA ARG A 31 -24.50 -5.05 -31.30
C ARG A 31 -23.68 -5.85 -32.29
N GLU A 32 -23.68 -5.47 -33.56
CA GLU A 32 -22.90 -6.13 -34.60
C GLU A 32 -21.41 -6.12 -34.28
N TRP A 33 -20.86 -5.01 -33.79
CA TRP A 33 -19.47 -4.94 -33.35
C TRP A 33 -19.17 -5.86 -32.16
N LEU A 34 -20.08 -5.94 -31.19
CA LEU A 34 -19.93 -6.83 -30.03
C LEU A 34 -20.00 -8.32 -30.44
N GLU A 35 -20.90 -8.66 -31.37
CA GLU A 35 -20.98 -10.03 -31.91
C GLU A 35 -19.74 -10.39 -32.72
N ALA A 36 -19.21 -9.46 -33.50
CA ALA A 36 -17.99 -9.68 -34.27
C ALA A 36 -16.79 -9.97 -33.34
N ILE A 37 -16.62 -9.18 -32.28
CA ILE A 37 -15.49 -9.41 -31.33
C ILE A 37 -15.67 -10.72 -30.54
N ASN A 38 -16.89 -11.09 -30.18
CA ASN A 38 -17.19 -12.38 -29.56
C ASN A 38 -16.82 -13.55 -30.48
N SER A 39 -17.14 -13.45 -31.77
CA SER A 39 -16.77 -14.47 -32.76
C SER A 39 -15.25 -14.63 -32.91
N VAL A 40 -14.50 -13.51 -32.82
CA VAL A 40 -13.03 -13.56 -32.81
C VAL A 40 -12.51 -14.27 -31.57
N ILE A 41 -13.08 -13.93 -30.40
CA ILE A 41 -12.68 -14.57 -29.12
C ILE A 41 -12.90 -16.09 -29.19
N GLU A 42 -14.04 -16.52 -29.72
CA GLU A 42 -14.39 -17.94 -29.83
C GLU A 42 -13.51 -18.72 -30.84
N LYS A 43 -13.19 -18.10 -31.98
CA LYS A 43 -12.47 -18.77 -33.06
C LYS A 43 -10.96 -18.63 -33.01
N GLU A 44 -10.47 -17.49 -32.62
CA GLU A 44 -9.05 -17.11 -32.69
C GLU A 44 -8.41 -16.84 -31.32
N GLY A 45 -9.23 -16.81 -30.29
CA GLY A 45 -8.78 -16.57 -28.90
C GLY A 45 -8.69 -15.13 -28.50
N VAL A 46 -8.48 -14.94 -27.19
CA VAL A 46 -8.49 -13.62 -26.53
C VAL A 46 -7.35 -12.71 -27.01
N GLU A 47 -6.19 -13.29 -27.31
CA GLU A 47 -5.01 -12.51 -27.77
C GLU A 47 -5.27 -11.80 -29.09
N ARG A 48 -5.95 -12.47 -30.01
CA ARG A 48 -6.34 -11.87 -31.29
C ARG A 48 -7.36 -10.75 -31.11
N ALA A 49 -8.33 -10.93 -30.23
CA ALA A 49 -9.29 -9.91 -29.90
C ALA A 49 -8.64 -8.67 -29.27
N GLN A 50 -7.69 -8.85 -28.35
CA GLN A 50 -6.90 -7.77 -27.77
C GLN A 50 -6.12 -7.00 -28.84
N TYR A 51 -5.48 -7.68 -29.77
CA TYR A 51 -4.76 -7.04 -30.85
C TYR A 51 -5.69 -6.18 -31.72
N ILE A 52 -6.87 -6.69 -32.08
CA ILE A 52 -7.87 -5.93 -32.87
C ILE A 52 -8.33 -4.69 -32.09
N LEU A 53 -8.67 -4.83 -30.81
CA LEU A 53 -9.08 -3.70 -29.96
C LEU A 53 -7.98 -2.64 -29.85
N GLN A 54 -6.72 -3.05 -29.74
CA GLN A 54 -5.59 -2.12 -29.75
C GLN A 54 -5.49 -1.36 -31.05
N ARG A 55 -5.64 -2.03 -32.20
CA ARG A 55 -5.60 -1.40 -33.52
C ARG A 55 -6.77 -0.42 -33.73
N LEU A 56 -7.98 -0.79 -33.29
CA LEU A 56 -9.16 0.08 -33.34
C LEU A 56 -8.96 1.33 -32.46
N SER A 57 -8.48 1.14 -31.23
CA SER A 57 -8.18 2.24 -30.30
C SER A 57 -7.14 3.19 -30.90
N SER A 58 -6.06 2.67 -31.47
CA SER A 58 -5.04 3.48 -32.14
C SER A 58 -5.65 4.30 -33.29
N LYS A 59 -6.51 3.66 -34.10
CA LYS A 59 -7.16 4.34 -35.23
C LYS A 59 -8.06 5.49 -34.80
N VAL A 60 -8.81 5.29 -33.70
CA VAL A 60 -9.66 6.35 -33.12
C VAL A 60 -8.80 7.49 -32.58
N THR A 61 -7.68 7.18 -31.92
CA THR A 61 -6.74 8.19 -31.41
C THR A 61 -6.09 9.01 -32.51
N GLU A 62 -5.74 8.39 -33.66
CA GLU A 62 -5.20 9.07 -34.84
C GLU A 62 -6.12 10.18 -35.37
N THR A 63 -7.43 10.07 -35.16
CA THR A 63 -8.39 11.13 -35.53
C THR A 63 -8.50 12.27 -34.52
N GLY A 64 -7.69 12.25 -33.45
CA GLY A 64 -7.73 13.24 -32.39
C GLY A 64 -8.83 13.01 -31.35
N ALA A 65 -9.57 11.91 -31.42
CA ALA A 65 -10.57 11.57 -30.43
C ALA A 65 -9.90 11.03 -29.15
N GLN A 66 -10.36 11.51 -28.01
CA GLN A 66 -9.94 10.98 -26.72
C GLN A 66 -10.79 9.73 -26.39
N LEU A 67 -10.11 8.60 -26.20
CA LEU A 67 -10.78 7.42 -25.64
C LEU A 67 -11.14 7.70 -24.18
N PRO A 68 -12.33 7.27 -23.73
CA PRO A 68 -12.71 7.42 -22.33
C PRO A 68 -11.78 6.56 -21.46
N TYR A 69 -10.68 7.16 -20.99
CA TYR A 69 -9.89 6.54 -19.94
C TYR A 69 -10.65 6.70 -18.63
N ALA A 70 -11.11 5.61 -18.08
CA ALA A 70 -11.47 5.60 -16.68
C ALA A 70 -10.17 5.79 -15.88
N ILE A 71 -10.06 6.89 -15.14
CA ILE A 71 -8.96 7.14 -14.20
C ILE A 71 -8.87 6.00 -13.18
N ASN A 72 -10.00 5.39 -12.87
CA ASN A 72 -10.12 4.20 -12.04
C ASN A 72 -10.65 3.04 -12.89
N THR A 73 -9.78 2.12 -13.26
CA THR A 73 -10.23 0.82 -13.75
C THR A 73 -10.80 0.01 -12.59
N PRO A 74 -11.94 -0.70 -12.76
CA PRO A 74 -12.41 -1.60 -11.72
C PRO A 74 -11.30 -2.60 -11.41
N TYR A 75 -10.96 -2.73 -10.11
CA TYR A 75 -9.98 -3.72 -9.67
C TYR A 75 -10.47 -5.13 -10.06
N ARG A 76 -9.69 -5.80 -10.86
CA ARG A 76 -9.92 -7.20 -11.21
C ARG A 76 -8.63 -7.97 -10.98
N ASN A 77 -8.71 -9.05 -10.23
CA ASN A 77 -7.61 -10.00 -10.16
C ASN A 77 -7.41 -10.59 -11.55
N THR A 78 -6.22 -10.37 -12.13
CA THR A 78 -5.83 -10.96 -13.41
C THR A 78 -5.43 -12.42 -13.25
N ILE A 79 -5.09 -12.85 -12.03
CA ILE A 79 -4.79 -14.24 -11.68
C ILE A 79 -5.99 -14.80 -10.92
N PRO A 80 -6.69 -15.82 -11.44
CA PRO A 80 -7.75 -16.50 -10.73
C PRO A 80 -7.21 -17.11 -9.43
N ARG A 81 -8.02 -17.12 -8.38
CA ARG A 81 -7.63 -17.69 -7.07
C ARG A 81 -7.14 -19.15 -7.16
N SER A 82 -7.66 -19.91 -8.10
CA SER A 82 -7.22 -21.29 -8.36
C SER A 82 -5.80 -21.41 -8.92
N GLN A 83 -5.26 -20.34 -9.50
CA GLN A 83 -3.90 -20.24 -10.05
C GLN A 83 -2.96 -19.45 -9.16
N GLU A 84 -3.45 -18.90 -8.05
CA GLU A 84 -2.64 -18.16 -7.10
C GLU A 84 -1.60 -19.08 -6.46
N THR A 85 -0.32 -18.70 -6.57
CA THR A 85 0.76 -19.41 -5.90
C THR A 85 0.63 -19.23 -4.40
N ARG A 86 0.72 -20.32 -3.66
CA ARG A 86 0.73 -20.24 -2.20
C ARG A 86 1.99 -19.55 -1.72
N MET A 87 1.83 -18.65 -0.74
CA MET A 87 2.97 -18.05 -0.03
C MET A 87 3.81 -19.17 0.60
N PRO A 88 5.13 -19.18 0.41
CA PRO A 88 6.02 -20.07 1.14
C PRO A 88 6.02 -19.71 2.64
N GLY A 89 6.48 -20.64 3.48
CA GLY A 89 6.60 -20.42 4.91
C GLY A 89 5.36 -20.77 5.73
N ASP A 90 5.42 -20.48 7.02
CA ASP A 90 4.35 -20.72 7.98
C ASP A 90 3.55 -19.43 8.23
N LEU A 91 2.45 -19.26 7.51
CA LEU A 91 1.59 -18.09 7.62
C LEU A 91 1.02 -17.87 9.04
N PHE A 92 0.87 -18.92 9.84
CA PHE A 92 0.39 -18.81 11.22
C PHE A 92 1.46 -18.19 12.11
N MET A 93 2.70 -18.66 11.99
CA MET A 93 3.85 -18.15 12.73
C MET A 93 4.13 -16.69 12.31
N GLU A 94 4.16 -16.39 11.01
CA GLU A 94 4.38 -15.04 10.50
C GLU A 94 3.32 -14.05 10.98
N ARG A 95 2.06 -14.48 11.03
CA ARG A 95 0.98 -13.66 11.61
C ARG A 95 1.21 -13.37 13.08
N GLY A 96 1.71 -14.35 13.84
CA GLY A 96 2.09 -14.19 15.24
C GLY A 96 3.21 -13.17 15.41
N ILE A 97 4.30 -13.31 14.66
CA ILE A 97 5.45 -12.40 14.67
C ILE A 97 5.03 -10.99 14.30
N ARG A 98 4.28 -10.81 13.22
CA ARG A 98 3.77 -9.52 12.81
C ARG A 98 2.91 -8.86 13.87
N SER A 99 2.10 -9.63 14.58
CA SER A 99 1.29 -9.13 15.69
C SER A 99 2.15 -8.64 16.84
N LEU A 100 3.24 -9.35 17.18
CA LEU A 100 4.22 -8.93 18.18
C LEU A 100 4.95 -7.67 17.78
N ILE A 101 5.39 -7.56 16.51
CA ILE A 101 6.02 -6.34 15.99
C ILE A 101 5.07 -5.15 16.13
N ARG A 102 3.81 -5.31 15.72
CA ARG A 102 2.80 -4.26 15.84
C ARG A 102 2.54 -3.84 17.28
N TRP A 103 2.47 -4.81 18.17
CA TRP A 103 2.29 -4.57 19.60
C TRP A 103 3.48 -3.81 20.19
N ASN A 104 4.70 -4.27 19.94
CA ASN A 104 5.92 -3.66 20.46
C ASN A 104 6.10 -2.24 19.93
N ALA A 105 5.80 -2.00 18.65
CA ALA A 105 5.83 -0.66 18.07
C ALA A 105 4.87 0.31 18.79
N MET A 106 3.65 -0.15 19.07
CA MET A 106 2.68 0.64 19.82
C MET A 106 3.13 0.84 21.27
N ALA A 107 3.57 -0.23 21.94
CA ALA A 107 3.98 -0.19 23.35
C ALA A 107 5.17 0.77 23.55
N MET A 108 6.17 0.74 22.67
CA MET A 108 7.32 1.64 22.69
C MET A 108 6.89 3.12 22.63
N VAL A 109 6.03 3.49 21.68
CA VAL A 109 5.53 4.85 21.54
C VAL A 109 4.69 5.26 22.77
N MET A 110 3.82 4.38 23.24
CA MET A 110 2.99 4.65 24.42
C MET A 110 3.82 4.82 25.69
N ARG A 111 4.80 3.94 25.92
CA ARG A 111 5.70 4.03 27.08
C ARG A 111 6.51 5.33 27.08
N ALA A 112 7.03 5.73 25.91
CA ALA A 112 7.74 6.99 25.76
C ALA A 112 6.83 8.18 26.14
N ASN A 113 5.62 8.24 25.61
CA ASN A 113 4.69 9.33 25.90
C ASN A 113 4.11 9.31 27.32
N MET A 114 4.11 8.19 28.00
CA MET A 114 3.77 8.12 29.43
C MET A 114 4.85 8.75 30.30
N LYS A 115 6.12 8.69 29.88
CA LYS A 115 7.24 9.34 30.58
C LYS A 115 7.30 10.83 30.28
N ASP A 116 7.15 11.19 28.99
CA ASP A 116 7.14 12.56 28.53
C ASP A 116 6.17 12.70 27.34
N GLY A 117 5.01 13.31 27.60
CA GLY A 117 3.96 13.51 26.62
C GLY A 117 4.33 14.39 25.41
N THR A 118 5.52 15.03 25.46
CA THR A 118 6.02 15.87 24.36
C THR A 118 6.79 15.07 23.30
N LEU A 119 7.22 13.83 23.62
CA LEU A 119 8.01 13.01 22.71
C LEU A 119 7.24 12.63 21.43
N GLY A 120 5.94 12.41 21.52
CA GLY A 120 5.13 12.04 20.37
C GLY A 120 5.50 10.67 19.81
N GLY A 121 5.30 10.50 18.50
CA GLY A 121 5.56 9.27 17.77
C GLY A 121 4.34 8.85 16.95
N HIS A 122 4.57 8.17 15.84
CA HIS A 122 3.51 7.76 14.92
C HIS A 122 3.27 6.26 15.03
N ILE A 123 2.02 5.88 15.26
CA ILE A 123 1.59 4.48 15.33
C ILE A 123 0.89 4.07 14.04
N SER A 124 -0.01 4.92 13.54
CA SER A 124 -0.91 4.59 12.44
C SER A 124 -0.20 4.28 11.12
N SER A 125 0.86 5.01 10.79
CA SER A 125 1.62 4.80 9.55
C SER A 125 2.21 3.40 9.47
N PHE A 126 2.90 2.97 10.54
CA PHE A 126 3.42 1.61 10.58
C PHE A 126 2.30 0.56 10.64
N GLN A 127 1.23 0.79 11.41
CA GLN A 127 0.13 -0.17 11.51
C GLN A 127 -0.53 -0.44 10.14
N SER A 128 -0.62 0.58 9.31
CA SER A 128 -1.13 0.45 7.93
C SER A 128 -0.16 -0.27 7.00
N ALA A 129 1.14 -0.06 7.17
CA ALA A 129 2.19 -0.61 6.32
C ALA A 129 2.78 -1.94 6.86
N ALA A 130 2.36 -2.43 8.02
CA ALA A 130 2.98 -3.56 8.71
C ALA A 130 3.07 -4.82 7.84
N THR A 131 2.02 -5.15 7.09
CA THR A 131 2.04 -6.31 6.19
C THR A 131 3.00 -6.11 5.03
N LEU A 132 3.10 -4.90 4.49
CA LEU A 132 4.04 -4.58 3.41
C LEU A 132 5.49 -4.81 3.85
N TYR A 133 5.87 -4.29 5.02
CA TYR A 133 7.21 -4.50 5.58
C TYR A 133 7.47 -5.96 5.92
N ASP A 134 6.49 -6.65 6.52
CA ASP A 134 6.61 -8.06 6.87
C ASP A 134 6.91 -8.93 5.63
N VAL A 135 6.12 -8.76 4.57
CA VAL A 135 6.33 -9.45 3.30
C VAL A 135 7.66 -9.03 2.65
N GLY A 136 7.99 -7.74 2.68
CA GLY A 136 9.25 -7.23 2.16
C GLY A 136 10.46 -7.90 2.81
N PHE A 137 10.53 -7.89 4.14
CA PHE A 137 11.64 -8.47 4.90
C PHE A 137 11.70 -10.00 4.84
N ASN A 138 10.55 -10.67 4.76
CA ASN A 138 10.52 -12.13 4.79
C ASN A 138 10.81 -12.74 3.41
N TYR A 139 10.49 -12.05 2.30
CA TYR A 139 10.49 -12.69 0.98
C TYR A 139 11.23 -11.91 -0.12
N PHE A 140 11.43 -10.62 0.02
CA PHE A 140 11.93 -9.79 -1.06
C PHE A 140 13.26 -9.10 -0.76
N PHE A 141 13.42 -8.50 0.42
CA PHE A 141 14.65 -7.78 0.74
C PHE A 141 15.78 -8.74 1.06
N ARG A 142 16.91 -8.54 0.40
CA ARG A 142 18.09 -9.40 0.55
C ARG A 142 19.08 -8.76 1.49
N GLY A 143 19.46 -9.49 2.52
CA GLY A 143 20.59 -9.12 3.38
C GLY A 143 21.91 -9.22 2.62
N ARG A 144 22.95 -8.60 3.17
CA ARG A 144 24.32 -8.70 2.65
C ARG A 144 24.86 -10.11 2.84
N ASN A 145 25.47 -10.65 1.78
CA ASN A 145 26.19 -11.92 1.80
C ASN A 145 27.41 -11.85 0.86
N GLU A 146 28.09 -12.96 0.62
CA GLU A 146 29.28 -13.02 -0.24
C GLU A 146 28.99 -12.67 -1.71
N GLU A 147 27.78 -12.96 -2.18
CA GLU A 147 27.37 -12.78 -3.58
C GLU A 147 26.59 -11.47 -3.81
N HIS A 148 25.99 -10.91 -2.76
CA HIS A 148 25.08 -9.76 -2.85
C HIS A 148 25.40 -8.70 -1.79
N LYS A 149 25.52 -7.45 -2.23
CA LYS A 149 25.87 -6.32 -1.33
C LYS A 149 24.78 -5.96 -0.33
N GLY A 150 23.59 -6.53 -0.47
CA GLY A 150 22.39 -6.20 0.29
C GLY A 150 21.54 -5.16 -0.45
N ASP A 151 20.24 -5.22 -0.22
CA ASP A 151 19.30 -4.23 -0.72
C ASP A 151 19.31 -2.99 0.18
N LEU A 152 19.17 -1.82 -0.43
CA LEU A 152 18.98 -0.58 0.30
C LEU A 152 17.48 -0.31 0.44
N VAL A 153 17.00 -0.30 1.68
CA VAL A 153 15.59 -0.03 1.98
C VAL A 153 15.47 1.35 2.63
N TYR A 154 14.81 2.26 1.93
CA TYR A 154 14.53 3.59 2.46
C TYR A 154 13.22 3.56 3.27
N ILE A 155 13.35 3.63 4.58
CA ILE A 155 12.22 3.56 5.50
C ILE A 155 11.62 4.95 5.70
N GLN A 156 10.30 5.06 5.54
CA GLN A 156 9.59 6.26 5.93
C GLN A 156 9.74 6.49 7.45
N GLY A 157 10.17 7.68 7.85
CA GLY A 157 10.40 7.99 9.26
C GLY A 157 9.24 7.67 10.20
N HIS A 158 7.99 7.89 9.74
CA HIS A 158 6.78 7.55 10.49
C HIS A 158 6.58 6.04 10.74
N CYS A 159 7.30 5.19 10.00
CA CYS A 159 7.26 3.73 10.16
C CYS A 159 8.41 3.21 11.05
N ALA A 160 9.34 4.07 11.49
CA ALA A 160 10.48 3.69 12.33
C ALA A 160 10.09 2.86 13.57
N PRO A 161 9.00 3.14 14.31
CA PRO A 161 8.62 2.31 15.44
C PRO A 161 8.49 0.83 15.12
N GLY A 162 7.97 0.49 13.96
CA GLY A 162 7.86 -0.91 13.52
C GLY A 162 9.19 -1.55 13.17
N ILE A 163 10.10 -0.77 12.58
CA ILE A 163 11.45 -1.24 12.25
C ILE A 163 12.23 -1.52 13.54
N TYR A 164 12.19 -0.63 14.51
CA TYR A 164 12.81 -0.83 15.81
C TYR A 164 12.22 -2.03 16.58
N ALA A 165 10.90 -2.17 16.54
CA ALA A 165 10.22 -3.32 17.14
C ALA A 165 10.62 -4.65 16.49
N ARG A 166 10.82 -4.67 15.16
CA ARG A 166 11.35 -5.84 14.45
C ARG A 166 12.80 -6.12 14.86
N SER A 167 13.65 -5.12 14.83
CA SER A 167 15.05 -5.23 15.23
C SER A 167 15.23 -5.71 16.67
N PHE A 168 14.33 -5.32 17.57
CA PHE A 168 14.29 -5.85 18.93
C PHE A 168 14.00 -7.35 18.95
N LEU A 169 13.03 -7.83 18.20
CA LEU A 169 12.73 -9.27 18.10
C LEU A 169 13.85 -10.07 17.43
N GLU A 170 14.61 -9.44 16.54
CA GLU A 170 15.79 -10.02 15.89
C GLU A 170 17.04 -9.99 16.79
N GLY A 171 16.96 -9.36 17.98
CA GLY A 171 18.07 -9.26 18.94
C GLY A 171 19.08 -8.16 18.63
N ASN A 172 18.82 -7.28 17.67
CA ASN A 172 19.70 -6.16 17.30
C ASN A 172 19.54 -4.95 18.24
N LEU A 173 18.41 -4.84 18.91
CA LEU A 173 18.11 -3.81 19.90
C LEU A 173 17.69 -4.48 21.21
N ASN A 174 17.93 -3.80 22.33
CA ASN A 174 17.49 -4.22 23.66
C ASN A 174 16.33 -3.36 24.19
N GLU A 175 15.74 -3.75 25.31
CA GLU A 175 14.60 -3.05 25.90
C GLU A 175 14.97 -1.64 26.36
N GLU A 176 16.18 -1.44 26.88
CA GLU A 176 16.66 -0.14 27.33
C GLU A 176 16.72 0.88 26.19
N GLN A 177 17.18 0.43 25.01
CA GLN A 177 17.20 1.26 23.80
C GLN A 177 15.79 1.61 23.35
N LEU A 178 14.85 0.67 23.39
CA LEU A 178 13.45 0.94 23.03
C LEU A 178 12.80 1.94 24.01
N ASP A 179 13.13 1.86 25.30
CA ASP A 179 12.62 2.76 26.34
C ASP A 179 13.10 4.21 26.18
N LYS A 180 14.21 4.40 25.43
CA LYS A 180 14.76 5.71 25.08
C LYS A 180 14.36 6.15 23.67
N PHE A 181 13.22 5.70 23.17
CA PHE A 181 12.70 6.08 21.85
C PHE A 181 12.57 7.62 21.73
N ARG A 182 13.11 8.18 20.64
CA ARG A 182 13.16 9.63 20.33
C ARG A 182 13.92 10.48 21.37
N GLN A 183 14.89 9.87 22.04
CA GLN A 183 15.74 10.56 23.03
C GLN A 183 17.21 10.53 22.58
N GLU A 184 17.45 10.68 21.29
CA GLU A 184 18.78 10.68 20.68
C GLU A 184 19.65 11.87 21.06
N VAL A 185 19.07 12.95 21.53
CA VAL A 185 19.79 14.19 21.90
C VAL A 185 20.78 13.94 23.03
N ASP A 186 20.46 13.06 23.95
CA ASP A 186 21.33 12.69 25.08
C ASP A 186 22.39 11.61 24.71
N GLY A 187 22.42 11.19 23.46
CA GLY A 187 23.45 10.30 22.89
C GLY A 187 23.19 8.81 23.00
N ASP A 188 22.25 8.36 23.83
CA ASP A 188 22.00 6.94 24.11
C ASP A 188 20.62 6.44 23.61
N GLY A 189 19.82 7.34 23.06
CA GLY A 189 18.44 7.03 22.66
C GLY A 189 18.31 6.65 21.19
N LEU A 190 17.22 5.96 20.88
CA LEU A 190 16.86 5.71 19.49
C LEU A 190 16.42 7.01 18.81
N SER A 191 16.92 7.22 17.61
CA SER A 191 16.52 8.34 16.76
C SER A 191 15.04 8.26 16.40
N SER A 192 14.44 9.41 16.11
CA SER A 192 13.04 9.50 15.64
C SER A 192 12.79 8.65 14.41
N TYR A 193 13.81 8.41 13.61
CA TYR A 193 13.84 7.50 12.45
C TYR A 193 15.28 6.96 12.27
N PRO A 194 15.48 5.81 11.61
CA PRO A 194 16.81 5.28 11.37
C PRO A 194 17.72 6.32 10.73
N HIS A 195 18.89 6.55 11.33
CA HIS A 195 19.81 7.60 10.92
C HIS A 195 21.23 7.02 10.77
N PRO A 196 21.87 7.18 9.59
CA PRO A 196 23.12 6.47 9.29
C PRO A 196 24.31 6.83 10.20
N TRP A 197 24.30 7.99 10.83
CA TRP A 197 25.35 8.42 11.75
C TRP A 197 25.07 8.06 13.20
N LEU A 198 23.80 8.08 13.61
CA LEU A 198 23.40 7.74 14.96
C LEU A 198 23.14 6.25 15.13
N MET A 199 22.81 5.60 14.04
CA MET A 199 22.48 4.18 13.98
C MET A 199 23.13 3.55 12.73
N PRO A 200 24.47 3.36 12.73
CA PRO A 200 25.22 2.97 11.53
C PRO A 200 24.88 1.57 11.00
N ASP A 201 24.21 0.76 11.78
CA ASP A 201 23.76 -0.57 11.40
C ASP A 201 22.40 -0.57 10.66
N TYR A 202 21.84 0.63 10.42
CA TYR A 202 20.52 0.81 9.77
C TYR A 202 20.61 1.53 8.45
#